data_19bb9a8ea9a1942396713ee0c4f31aa7
#
_entry.id   19bb9a8ea9a1942396713ee0c4f31aa7
#
_cell.length_a   1.000
_cell.length_b   1.000
_cell.length_c   1.000
_cell.angle_alpha   90.00
_cell.angle_beta   90.00
_cell.angle_gamma   90.00
#
_symmetry.space_group_name_H-M   'P 1'
#
loop_
_entity.id
_entity.type
_entity.pdbx_description
1 polymer ?
#
loop_
_entity_poly.entity_id
_entity_poly.type
_entity_poly.pdbx_seq_one_letter_code
_entity_poly.pdbx_strand_id
1 'polypeptide(L)'
;MSDNAGKTRIIERGGTAIPSPFPVRHPPHPPDASPIVIWLRRYRRFLPIPLILIAVLCLRPTVPFGSHFFDTVSDIIGVGICALGQWLRVWAWGSNAAVGKWGVRDRGPYKLMRHPLYAGNFLVVVGLVVIFHNPWAYPLLLLPFAYLYHTITNMEERRLRRRFGEDYHEYREGEVPRFLPALSNLSTAIQTTSPFSLSLAWRKEYESCCGWLAGVVVLQIYEGVLLRGWSGNWPYTFRWLIVLSLVGVTAFVSRLWKSASRPPPSVADRTGSP
;
A
#
# COMPACT_ATOMS: atom_id res chain seq x y z
N MET A 1 24.60 6.13 44.97
CA MET A 1 24.84 7.41 44.29
C MET A 1 25.68 7.12 43.05
N SER A 2 25.13 7.01 41.89
CA SER A 2 25.85 7.11 40.64
C SER A 2 24.87 7.62 39.57
N ASP A 3 25.16 8.82 39.16
CA ASP A 3 24.51 9.62 38.13
C ASP A 3 24.58 8.90 36.80
N ASN A 4 23.42 8.68 36.16
CA ASN A 4 23.31 8.27 34.79
C ASN A 4 22.63 9.37 34.00
N ALA A 5 23.41 10.45 33.74
CA ALA A 5 22.99 11.57 32.93
C ALA A 5 22.81 11.10 31.48
N GLY A 6 21.59 11.20 30.99
CA GLY A 6 21.21 10.87 29.63
C GLY A 6 21.98 11.71 28.59
N LYS A 7 22.76 11.06 27.76
CA LYS A 7 23.45 11.67 26.60
C LYS A 7 22.43 12.06 25.53
N THR A 8 22.10 13.32 25.44
CA THR A 8 21.36 13.95 24.33
C THR A 8 22.28 13.96 23.10
N ARG A 9 21.97 13.19 22.08
CA ARG A 9 22.65 13.31 20.78
C ARG A 9 22.03 14.45 19.98
N ILE A 10 22.80 15.50 19.80
CA ILE A 10 22.51 16.60 18.89
C ILE A 10 22.86 16.14 17.46
N ILE A 11 21.88 16.13 16.56
CA ILE A 11 22.13 15.93 15.11
C ILE A 11 22.25 17.34 14.50
N GLU A 12 23.48 17.81 14.36
CA GLU A 12 23.77 19.03 13.59
C GLU A 12 23.61 18.77 12.09
N ARG A 13 22.59 19.36 11.49
CA ARG A 13 22.58 19.76 10.07
C ARG A 13 21.91 21.12 10.01
N GLY A 14 22.65 22.13 9.57
CA GLY A 14 22.37 23.54 9.41
C GLY A 14 20.90 23.93 9.24
N GLY A 15 20.28 24.33 10.31
CA GLY A 15 18.92 24.81 10.44
C GLY A 15 18.48 24.58 11.88
N THR A 16 17.96 25.60 12.52
CA THR A 16 17.52 25.60 13.92
C THR A 16 16.92 24.27 14.35
N ALA A 17 17.67 23.50 15.12
CA ALA A 17 17.24 22.21 15.65
C ALA A 17 16.13 22.47 16.68
N ILE A 18 14.91 22.11 16.34
CA ILE A 18 13.83 21.99 17.33
C ILE A 18 14.13 20.70 18.09
N PRO A 19 14.43 20.75 19.41
CA PRO A 19 14.66 19.56 20.19
C PRO A 19 13.39 18.69 20.16
N SER A 20 13.54 17.41 19.85
CA SER A 20 12.44 16.47 19.98
C SER A 20 12.00 16.43 21.45
N PRO A 21 10.73 16.73 21.78
CA PRO A 21 10.27 16.76 23.16
C PRO A 21 10.20 15.36 23.80
N PHE A 22 10.52 14.31 23.05
CA PHE A 22 10.34 12.94 23.53
C PHE A 22 11.67 12.20 23.64
N PRO A 23 11.94 11.56 24.81
CA PRO A 23 13.08 10.69 24.96
C PRO A 23 12.95 9.48 24.00
N VAL A 24 13.98 9.24 23.19
CA VAL A 24 14.05 8.05 22.33
C VAL A 24 14.17 6.83 23.23
N ARG A 25 13.04 6.28 23.65
CA ARG A 25 13.01 4.98 24.32
C ARG A 25 13.16 3.92 23.22
N HIS A 26 14.26 3.19 23.21
CA HIS A 26 14.37 1.95 22.45
C HIS A 26 13.29 1.00 22.94
N PRO A 27 12.31 0.61 22.13
CA PRO A 27 11.34 -0.37 22.59
C PRO A 27 12.08 -1.67 22.88
N PRO A 28 11.80 -2.34 24.01
CA PRO A 28 12.30 -3.68 24.25
C PRO A 28 11.88 -4.56 23.07
N HIS A 29 12.76 -5.49 22.69
CA HIS A 29 12.43 -6.52 21.70
C HIS A 29 11.07 -7.13 22.05
N PRO A 30 10.17 -7.32 21.05
CA PRO A 30 8.86 -7.89 21.34
C PRO A 30 9.07 -9.28 21.93
N PRO A 31 8.65 -9.55 23.16
CA PRO A 31 8.56 -10.91 23.64
C PRO A 31 7.46 -11.58 22.80
N ASP A 32 7.77 -12.75 22.24
CA ASP A 32 6.81 -13.75 21.82
C ASP A 32 5.81 -13.36 20.70
N ALA A 33 6.32 -12.91 19.55
CA ALA A 33 5.54 -13.07 18.34
C ALA A 33 5.55 -14.56 17.98
N SER A 34 4.39 -15.25 18.04
CA SER A 34 4.30 -16.63 17.59
C SER A 34 4.92 -16.77 16.19
N PRO A 35 5.53 -17.92 15.85
CA PRO A 35 6.13 -18.15 14.54
C PRO A 35 5.19 -17.81 13.37
N ILE A 36 3.89 -18.03 13.55
CA ILE A 36 2.83 -17.68 12.60
C ILE A 36 2.76 -16.17 12.36
N VAL A 37 2.88 -15.34 13.39
CA VAL A 37 2.83 -13.87 13.28
C VAL A 37 4.06 -13.34 12.52
N ILE A 38 5.23 -13.92 12.77
CA ILE A 38 6.47 -13.59 12.06
C ILE A 38 6.34 -13.98 10.58
N TRP A 39 5.81 -15.17 10.31
CA TRP A 39 5.58 -15.69 8.97
C TRP A 39 4.57 -14.83 8.20
N LEU A 40 3.40 -14.55 8.77
CA LEU A 40 2.37 -13.66 8.19
C LEU A 40 2.95 -12.28 7.84
N ARG A 41 3.77 -11.70 8.71
CA ARG A 41 4.42 -10.41 8.47
C ARG A 41 5.42 -10.48 7.33
N ARG A 42 6.22 -11.54 7.25
CA ARG A 42 7.24 -11.74 6.23
C ARG A 42 6.60 -11.95 4.85
N TYR A 43 5.54 -12.75 4.79
CA TYR A 43 4.91 -13.18 3.53
C TYR A 43 3.60 -12.46 3.20
N ARG A 44 3.17 -11.48 3.99
CA ARG A 44 1.90 -10.75 3.81
C ARG A 44 1.62 -10.25 2.39
N ARG A 45 2.67 -9.89 1.63
CA ARG A 45 2.54 -9.43 0.25
C ARG A 45 2.31 -10.55 -0.75
N PHE A 46 2.68 -11.80 -0.40
CA PHE A 46 2.53 -12.96 -1.27
C PHE A 46 1.30 -13.79 -0.93
N LEU A 47 0.71 -13.63 0.26
CA LEU A 47 -0.48 -14.36 0.69
C LEU A 47 -1.67 -14.23 -0.27
N PRO A 48 -1.91 -13.08 -0.92
CA PRO A 48 -2.99 -12.95 -1.88
C PRO A 48 -2.79 -13.75 -3.18
N ILE A 49 -1.55 -14.03 -3.56
CA ILE A 49 -1.21 -14.62 -4.86
C ILE A 49 -1.86 -16.01 -5.07
N PRO A 50 -1.75 -16.97 -4.13
CA PRO A 50 -2.41 -18.27 -4.29
C PRO A 50 -3.91 -18.16 -4.45
N LEU A 51 -4.54 -17.24 -3.71
CA LEU A 51 -5.98 -17.04 -3.76
C LEU A 51 -6.43 -16.45 -5.11
N ILE A 52 -5.69 -15.48 -5.63
CA ILE A 52 -5.92 -14.90 -6.96
C ILE A 52 -5.73 -15.99 -8.03
N LEU A 53 -4.66 -16.79 -7.91
CA LEU A 53 -4.39 -17.87 -8.86
C LEU A 53 -5.51 -18.91 -8.87
N ILE A 54 -6.00 -19.33 -7.70
CA ILE A 54 -7.15 -20.24 -7.58
C ILE A 54 -8.38 -19.61 -8.24
N ALA A 55 -8.67 -18.33 -7.99
CA ALA A 55 -9.81 -17.67 -8.60
C ALA A 55 -9.71 -17.65 -10.13
N VAL A 56 -8.54 -17.29 -10.68
CA VAL A 56 -8.31 -17.24 -12.14
C VAL A 56 -8.38 -18.62 -12.78
N LEU A 57 -7.92 -19.68 -12.09
CA LEU A 57 -7.94 -21.06 -12.61
C LEU A 57 -9.33 -21.72 -12.50
N CYS A 58 -10.07 -21.43 -11.42
CA CYS A 58 -11.35 -22.08 -11.13
C CYS A 58 -12.56 -21.31 -11.66
N LEU A 59 -12.43 -19.99 -11.80
CA LEU A 59 -13.51 -19.12 -12.27
C LEU A 59 -13.21 -18.64 -13.69
N ARG A 60 -14.27 -18.53 -14.49
CA ARG A 60 -14.17 -17.93 -15.84
C ARG A 60 -14.82 -16.54 -15.81
N PRO A 61 -14.23 -15.52 -16.46
CA PRO A 61 -14.89 -14.24 -16.65
C PRO A 61 -16.20 -14.45 -17.42
N THR A 62 -17.18 -13.63 -17.13
CA THR A 62 -18.50 -13.66 -17.78
C THR A 62 -18.74 -12.29 -18.39
N VAL A 63 -19.50 -12.24 -19.50
CA VAL A 63 -19.93 -10.96 -20.07
C VAL A 63 -21.16 -10.49 -19.28
N PRO A 64 -21.07 -9.35 -18.54
CA PRO A 64 -22.15 -8.85 -17.74
C PRO A 64 -23.43 -8.65 -18.58
N PHE A 65 -24.54 -9.28 -18.18
CA PHE A 65 -25.83 -9.22 -18.88
C PHE A 65 -25.76 -9.60 -20.37
N GLY A 66 -24.72 -10.32 -20.83
CA GLY A 66 -24.52 -10.67 -22.22
C GLY A 66 -24.23 -9.48 -23.15
N SER A 67 -23.85 -8.33 -22.60
CA SER A 67 -23.70 -7.07 -23.34
C SER A 67 -22.28 -6.52 -23.23
N HIS A 68 -21.65 -6.27 -24.39
CA HIS A 68 -20.34 -5.62 -24.46
C HIS A 68 -20.34 -4.18 -23.90
N PHE A 69 -21.51 -3.51 -23.88
CA PHE A 69 -21.62 -2.20 -23.27
C PHE A 69 -21.40 -2.26 -21.75
N PHE A 70 -22.11 -3.17 -21.08
CA PHE A 70 -21.97 -3.35 -19.63
C PHE A 70 -20.57 -3.88 -19.25
N ASP A 71 -19.97 -4.68 -20.10
CA ASP A 71 -18.60 -5.14 -19.98
C ASP A 71 -17.62 -3.96 -19.93
N THR A 72 -17.64 -3.12 -20.96
CA THR A 72 -16.80 -1.91 -21.03
C THR A 72 -17.05 -0.94 -19.86
N VAL A 73 -18.30 -0.74 -19.49
CA VAL A 73 -18.66 0.13 -18.35
C VAL A 73 -18.09 -0.41 -17.04
N SER A 74 -18.20 -1.71 -16.82
CA SER A 74 -17.64 -2.37 -15.63
C SER A 74 -16.12 -2.27 -15.59
N ASP A 75 -15.44 -2.42 -16.73
CA ASP A 75 -14.00 -2.22 -16.85
C ASP A 75 -13.58 -0.81 -16.46
N ILE A 76 -14.26 0.20 -16.98
CA ILE A 76 -14.00 1.61 -16.67
C ILE A 76 -14.21 1.86 -15.16
N ILE A 77 -15.30 1.35 -14.59
CA ILE A 77 -15.57 1.46 -13.15
C ILE A 77 -14.47 0.75 -12.35
N GLY A 78 -14.10 -0.46 -12.72
CA GLY A 78 -13.08 -1.23 -12.04
C GLY A 78 -11.71 -0.55 -12.07
N VAL A 79 -11.30 -0.03 -13.23
CA VAL A 79 -10.07 0.78 -13.35
C VAL A 79 -10.16 2.05 -12.50
N GLY A 80 -11.30 2.73 -12.48
CA GLY A 80 -11.54 3.90 -11.64
C GLY A 80 -11.38 3.60 -10.15
N ILE A 81 -11.93 2.45 -9.68
CA ILE A 81 -11.78 1.99 -8.30
C ILE A 81 -10.30 1.68 -7.97
N CYS A 82 -9.57 1.00 -8.87
CA CYS A 82 -8.14 0.76 -8.72
C CYS A 82 -7.36 2.08 -8.62
N ALA A 83 -7.64 3.04 -9.50
CA ALA A 83 -7.00 4.35 -9.52
C ALA A 83 -7.27 5.13 -8.22
N LEU A 84 -8.50 5.09 -7.70
CA LEU A 84 -8.88 5.69 -6.42
C LEU A 84 -8.08 5.05 -5.26
N GLY A 85 -7.97 3.72 -5.23
CA GLY A 85 -7.18 3.00 -4.25
C GLY A 85 -5.70 3.39 -4.31
N GLN A 86 -5.13 3.48 -5.51
CA GLN A 86 -3.75 3.90 -5.72
C GLN A 86 -3.53 5.36 -5.34
N TRP A 87 -4.46 6.26 -5.69
CA TRP A 87 -4.41 7.66 -5.29
C TRP A 87 -4.39 7.82 -3.77
N LEU A 88 -5.25 7.11 -3.04
CA LEU A 88 -5.28 7.13 -1.58
C LEU A 88 -3.92 6.74 -0.97
N ARG A 89 -3.24 5.76 -1.55
CA ARG A 89 -1.91 5.30 -1.12
C ARG A 89 -0.82 6.34 -1.41
N VAL A 90 -0.85 6.94 -2.60
CA VAL A 90 0.08 8.03 -2.98
C VAL A 90 -0.10 9.22 -2.04
N TRP A 91 -1.35 9.58 -1.75
CA TRP A 91 -1.66 10.65 -0.79
C TRP A 91 -1.13 10.33 0.61
N ALA A 92 -1.33 9.10 1.09
CA ALA A 92 -0.85 8.66 2.40
C ALA A 92 0.68 8.74 2.54
N TRP A 93 1.43 8.35 1.52
CA TRP A 93 2.90 8.44 1.55
C TRP A 93 3.39 9.87 1.36
N GLY A 94 2.82 10.61 0.43
CA GLY A 94 3.24 11.97 0.10
C GLY A 94 3.06 12.95 1.26
N SER A 95 1.93 12.88 1.96
CA SER A 95 1.62 13.76 3.10
C SER A 95 2.49 13.49 4.33
N ASN A 96 3.05 12.28 4.45
CA ASN A 96 3.87 11.89 5.60
C ASN A 96 5.36 11.81 5.27
N ALA A 97 5.81 12.56 4.27
CA ALA A 97 7.20 12.58 3.84
C ALA A 97 8.16 13.09 4.94
N ALA A 98 7.72 14.06 5.71
CA ALA A 98 8.49 14.64 6.81
C ALA A 98 8.48 13.77 8.08
N VAL A 99 7.56 12.81 8.18
CA VAL A 99 7.48 11.92 9.35
C VAL A 99 8.58 10.88 9.27
N GLY A 100 9.56 10.98 10.14
CA GLY A 100 10.67 10.03 10.23
C GLY A 100 10.22 8.63 10.66
N LYS A 101 11.19 7.71 10.78
CA LYS A 101 10.95 6.33 11.23
C LYS A 101 10.32 6.23 12.63
N TRP A 102 10.40 7.29 13.42
CA TRP A 102 10.06 7.34 14.84
C TRP A 102 8.78 8.13 15.14
N GLY A 103 8.11 8.69 14.13
CA GLY A 103 6.86 9.44 14.30
C GLY A 103 5.61 8.63 13.97
N VAL A 104 4.49 8.98 14.61
CA VAL A 104 3.17 8.51 14.24
C VAL A 104 2.75 9.22 12.94
N ARG A 105 2.22 8.48 11.99
CA ARG A 105 1.67 9.07 10.76
C ARG A 105 0.25 9.51 11.03
N ASP A 106 0.05 10.80 11.02
CA ASP A 106 -1.21 11.44 11.38
C ASP A 106 -1.65 12.51 10.38
N ARG A 107 -0.98 12.63 9.21
CA ARG A 107 -1.22 13.66 8.21
C ARG A 107 -1.96 13.14 6.99
N GLY A 108 -2.66 14.05 6.29
CA GLY A 108 -3.40 13.72 5.08
C GLY A 108 -4.50 12.68 5.35
N PRO A 109 -4.57 11.58 4.59
CA PRO A 109 -5.62 10.58 4.73
C PRO A 109 -5.59 9.84 6.08
N TYR A 110 -4.51 9.93 6.86
CA TYR A 110 -4.48 9.40 8.22
C TYR A 110 -5.36 10.21 9.21
N LYS A 111 -5.82 11.41 8.84
CA LYS A 111 -6.89 12.12 9.56
C LYS A 111 -8.27 11.57 9.25
N LEU A 112 -8.45 10.93 8.08
CA LEU A 112 -9.73 10.33 7.70
C LEU A 112 -9.88 8.92 8.25
N MET A 113 -8.81 8.12 8.20
CA MET A 113 -8.80 6.72 8.64
C MET A 113 -7.41 6.30 9.10
N ARG A 114 -7.34 5.36 10.05
CA ARG A 114 -6.06 4.91 10.61
C ARG A 114 -5.20 4.07 9.66
N HIS A 115 -5.84 3.39 8.70
CA HIS A 115 -5.16 2.46 7.79
C HIS A 115 -5.41 2.75 6.31
N PRO A 116 -5.10 3.96 5.80
CA PRO A 116 -5.40 4.34 4.41
C PRO A 116 -4.67 3.48 3.38
N LEU A 117 -3.47 2.99 3.68
CA LEU A 117 -2.72 2.10 2.77
C LEU A 117 -3.42 0.75 2.57
N TYR A 118 -4.02 0.19 3.64
CA TYR A 118 -4.76 -1.07 3.54
C TYR A 118 -6.13 -0.86 2.88
N ALA A 119 -6.80 0.25 3.16
CA ALA A 119 -8.03 0.64 2.45
C ALA A 119 -7.76 0.80 0.94
N GLY A 120 -6.66 1.46 0.56
CA GLY A 120 -6.26 1.59 -0.83
C GLY A 120 -5.96 0.25 -1.49
N ASN A 121 -5.28 -0.68 -0.82
CA ASN A 121 -5.08 -2.04 -1.32
C ASN A 121 -6.40 -2.78 -1.53
N PHE A 122 -7.34 -2.65 -0.59
CA PHE A 122 -8.64 -3.28 -0.68
C PHE A 122 -9.43 -2.76 -1.89
N LEU A 123 -9.40 -1.44 -2.12
CA LEU A 123 -10.01 -0.84 -3.31
C LEU A 123 -9.39 -1.37 -4.61
N VAL A 124 -8.06 -1.52 -4.68
CA VAL A 124 -7.41 -2.13 -5.85
C VAL A 124 -7.92 -3.56 -6.10
N VAL A 125 -8.06 -4.38 -5.05
CA VAL A 125 -8.61 -5.73 -5.19
C VAL A 125 -10.06 -5.69 -5.64
N VAL A 126 -10.89 -4.81 -5.08
CA VAL A 126 -12.29 -4.62 -5.50
C VAL A 126 -12.36 -4.26 -6.99
N GLY A 127 -11.54 -3.29 -7.44
CA GLY A 127 -11.51 -2.88 -8.84
C GLY A 127 -11.13 -4.03 -9.79
N LEU A 128 -10.11 -4.84 -9.42
CA LEU A 128 -9.73 -6.01 -10.22
C LEU A 128 -10.82 -7.08 -10.24
N VAL A 129 -11.56 -7.28 -9.15
CA VAL A 129 -12.71 -8.21 -9.11
C VAL A 129 -13.85 -7.71 -9.98
N VAL A 130 -14.10 -6.41 -10.02
CA VAL A 130 -15.08 -5.79 -10.92
C VAL A 130 -14.72 -6.05 -12.38
N ILE A 131 -13.43 -5.87 -12.77
CA ILE A 131 -12.92 -6.15 -14.12
C ILE A 131 -12.99 -7.65 -14.47
N PHE A 132 -12.89 -8.53 -13.51
CA PHE A 132 -12.94 -9.98 -13.74
C PHE A 132 -14.36 -10.49 -14.08
N HIS A 133 -15.41 -9.69 -13.87
CA HIS A 133 -16.79 -9.94 -14.25
C HIS A 133 -17.38 -11.29 -13.80
N ASN A 134 -16.93 -11.84 -12.68
CA ASN A 134 -17.49 -13.09 -12.16
C ASN A 134 -18.07 -12.89 -10.75
N PRO A 135 -19.39 -13.13 -10.53
CA PRO A 135 -20.02 -12.93 -9.23
C PRO A 135 -19.40 -13.74 -8.10
N TRP A 136 -18.87 -14.92 -8.36
CA TRP A 136 -18.23 -15.77 -7.35
C TRP A 136 -16.85 -15.28 -6.93
N ALA A 137 -16.22 -14.44 -7.76
CA ALA A 137 -14.95 -13.81 -7.41
C ALA A 137 -15.07 -12.84 -6.23
N TYR A 138 -16.23 -12.19 -6.07
CA TYR A 138 -16.46 -11.25 -4.96
C TYR A 138 -16.34 -11.95 -3.60
N PRO A 139 -17.13 -12.95 -3.23
CA PRO A 139 -16.97 -13.61 -1.94
C PRO A 139 -15.65 -14.35 -1.82
N LEU A 140 -15.18 -15.00 -2.89
CA LEU A 140 -13.95 -15.81 -2.88
C LEU A 140 -12.70 -14.97 -2.62
N LEU A 141 -12.62 -13.76 -3.16
CA LEU A 141 -11.47 -12.87 -2.99
C LEU A 141 -11.68 -11.86 -1.87
N LEU A 142 -12.82 -11.14 -1.84
CA LEU A 142 -12.96 -10.02 -0.91
C LEU A 142 -13.08 -10.44 0.55
N LEU A 143 -13.74 -11.57 0.87
CA LEU A 143 -13.87 -12.01 2.25
C LEU A 143 -12.52 -12.43 2.88
N PRO A 144 -11.68 -13.27 2.23
CA PRO A 144 -10.36 -13.59 2.74
C PRO A 144 -9.43 -12.37 2.82
N PHE A 145 -9.50 -11.45 1.84
CA PHE A 145 -8.73 -10.22 1.89
C PHE A 145 -9.15 -9.31 3.04
N ALA A 146 -10.46 -9.13 3.26
CA ALA A 146 -10.97 -8.35 4.37
C ALA A 146 -10.52 -8.96 5.72
N TYR A 147 -10.63 -10.27 5.87
CA TYR A 147 -10.16 -10.98 7.07
C TYR A 147 -8.65 -10.84 7.27
N LEU A 148 -7.86 -11.00 6.21
CA LEU A 148 -6.42 -10.84 6.24
C LEU A 148 -6.03 -9.43 6.69
N TYR A 149 -6.63 -8.40 6.10
CA TYR A 149 -6.33 -7.02 6.47
C TYR A 149 -6.81 -6.66 7.86
N HIS A 150 -7.96 -7.17 8.29
CA HIS A 150 -8.41 -7.04 9.67
C HIS A 150 -7.38 -7.61 10.65
N THR A 151 -6.86 -8.80 10.36
CA THR A 151 -5.86 -9.47 11.21
C THR A 151 -4.54 -8.71 11.23
N ILE A 152 -4.03 -8.30 10.05
CA ILE A 152 -2.76 -7.57 9.94
C ILE A 152 -2.85 -6.23 10.68
N THR A 153 -3.94 -5.47 10.50
CA THR A 153 -4.12 -4.17 11.15
C THR A 153 -4.26 -4.29 12.66
N ASN A 154 -4.91 -5.33 13.17
CA ASN A 154 -4.94 -5.63 14.61
C ASN A 154 -3.53 -5.83 15.18
N MET A 155 -2.67 -6.58 14.47
CA MET A 155 -1.27 -6.78 14.88
C MET A 155 -0.47 -5.47 14.79
N GLU A 156 -0.69 -4.66 13.76
CA GLU A 156 -0.02 -3.37 13.59
C GLU A 156 -0.42 -2.39 14.68
N GLU A 157 -1.70 -2.27 15.01
CA GLU A 157 -2.18 -1.41 16.11
C GLU A 157 -1.60 -1.82 17.47
N ARG A 158 -1.51 -3.13 17.77
CA ARG A 158 -0.86 -3.60 18.99
C ARG A 158 0.61 -3.20 19.04
N ARG A 159 1.31 -3.27 17.89
CA ARG A 159 2.70 -2.84 17.78
C ARG A 159 2.86 -1.34 17.94
N LEU A 160 1.99 -0.55 17.31
CA LEU A 160 2.02 0.92 17.42
C LEU A 160 1.78 1.37 18.85
N ARG A 161 0.82 0.78 19.57
CA ARG A 161 0.59 1.05 21.00
C ARG A 161 1.82 0.76 21.85
N ARG A 162 2.49 -0.39 21.62
CA ARG A 162 3.71 -0.73 22.36
C ARG A 162 4.87 0.19 22.05
N ARG A 163 4.93 0.73 20.82
CA ARG A 163 6.05 1.53 20.35
C ARG A 163 5.92 3.00 20.70
N PHE A 164 4.73 3.55 20.57
CA PHE A 164 4.46 4.98 20.70
C PHE A 164 3.66 5.34 21.96
N GLY A 165 3.12 4.34 22.68
CA GLY A 165 2.44 4.56 23.96
C GLY A 165 1.32 5.59 23.87
N GLU A 166 1.47 6.68 24.64
CA GLU A 166 0.48 7.73 24.78
C GLU A 166 0.23 8.49 23.47
N ASP A 167 1.27 8.78 22.67
CA ASP A 167 1.13 9.48 21.37
C ASP A 167 0.17 8.74 20.43
N TYR A 168 0.23 7.39 20.45
CA TYR A 168 -0.67 6.58 19.63
C TYR A 168 -2.07 6.47 20.24
N HIS A 169 -2.16 6.54 21.57
CA HIS A 169 -3.45 6.53 22.31
C HIS A 169 -4.23 7.80 21.96
N GLU A 170 -3.60 8.98 22.08
CA GLU A 170 -4.18 10.27 21.71
C GLU A 170 -4.66 10.30 20.25
N TYR A 171 -3.81 9.83 19.31
CA TYR A 171 -4.19 9.72 17.91
C TYR A 171 -5.42 8.83 17.70
N ARG A 172 -5.55 7.74 18.46
CA ARG A 172 -6.66 6.80 18.36
C ARG A 172 -7.95 7.36 18.96
N GLU A 173 -7.86 8.07 20.08
CA GLU A 173 -9.01 8.70 20.76
C GLU A 173 -9.56 9.90 19.99
N GLY A 174 -8.79 10.46 19.07
CA GLY A 174 -9.22 11.52 18.14
C GLY A 174 -10.29 11.09 17.13
N GLU A 175 -11.08 10.04 17.42
CA GLU A 175 -12.21 9.54 16.64
C GLU A 175 -11.92 9.18 15.18
N VAL A 176 -10.66 8.85 14.86
CA VAL A 176 -10.29 8.43 13.52
C VAL A 176 -10.68 6.95 13.31
N PRO A 177 -11.62 6.63 12.41
CA PRO A 177 -12.06 5.26 12.15
C PRO A 177 -10.93 4.40 11.58
N ARG A 178 -11.10 3.07 11.64
CA ARG A 178 -10.06 2.14 11.17
C ARG A 178 -9.90 2.14 9.65
N PHE A 179 -10.99 1.94 8.90
CA PHE A 179 -10.98 1.76 7.43
C PHE A 179 -11.93 2.69 6.70
N LEU A 180 -13.08 3.02 7.29
CA LEU A 180 -14.03 3.94 6.68
C LEU A 180 -13.59 5.38 6.90
N PRO A 181 -13.67 6.25 5.87
CA PRO A 181 -13.26 7.64 6.03
C PRO A 181 -14.24 8.43 6.89
N ALA A 182 -13.75 9.11 7.92
CA ALA A 182 -14.48 10.15 8.62
C ALA A 182 -14.50 11.43 7.77
N LEU A 183 -15.54 11.60 6.96
CA LEU A 183 -15.67 12.75 6.05
C LEU A 183 -15.73 14.10 6.79
N SER A 184 -16.14 14.12 8.06
CA SER A 184 -16.05 15.28 8.94
C SER A 184 -14.64 15.86 9.05
N ASN A 185 -13.61 15.00 8.93
CA ASN A 185 -12.22 15.38 9.06
C ASN A 185 -11.55 15.74 7.71
N LEU A 186 -12.33 15.84 6.62
CA LEU A 186 -11.77 16.06 5.27
C LEU A 186 -11.00 17.37 5.16
N SER A 187 -11.51 18.46 5.73
CA SER A 187 -10.82 19.75 5.73
C SER A 187 -9.46 19.67 6.44
N THR A 188 -9.41 19.03 7.60
CA THR A 188 -8.17 18.79 8.36
C THR A 188 -7.20 17.90 7.61
N ALA A 189 -7.69 16.86 6.94
CA ALA A 189 -6.88 15.98 6.12
C ALA A 189 -6.21 16.74 4.95
N ILE A 190 -6.95 17.63 4.28
CA ILE A 190 -6.43 18.45 3.19
C ILE A 190 -5.39 19.44 3.73
N GLN A 191 -5.68 20.16 4.82
CA GLN A 191 -4.77 21.13 5.43
C GLN A 191 -3.45 20.50 5.90
N THR A 192 -3.51 19.28 6.44
CA THR A 192 -2.33 18.56 6.92
C THR A 192 -1.57 17.81 5.81
N THR A 193 -2.01 17.90 4.56
CA THR A 193 -1.31 17.28 3.42
C THR A 193 0.04 17.93 3.13
N SER A 194 0.20 19.20 3.41
CA SER A 194 1.47 19.95 3.17
C SER A 194 2.45 19.77 4.36
N PRO A 195 3.79 19.64 4.10
CA PRO A 195 4.40 19.53 2.78
C PRO A 195 4.21 18.15 2.14
N PHE A 196 3.85 18.12 0.85
CA PHE A 196 3.61 16.90 0.09
C PHE A 196 4.83 16.56 -0.77
N SER A 197 5.26 15.29 -0.75
CA SER A 197 6.37 14.80 -1.58
C SER A 197 5.92 13.72 -2.55
N LEU A 198 5.70 14.10 -3.81
CA LEU A 198 5.37 13.17 -4.89
C LEU A 198 6.53 12.19 -5.16
N SER A 199 7.77 12.67 -5.09
CA SER A 199 8.97 11.85 -5.27
C SER A 199 9.03 10.70 -4.27
N LEU A 200 8.78 10.97 -2.98
CA LEU A 200 8.74 9.92 -1.96
C LEU A 200 7.57 8.97 -2.21
N ALA A 201 6.38 9.50 -2.49
CA ALA A 201 5.19 8.70 -2.75
C ALA A 201 5.45 7.73 -3.92
N TRP A 202 5.97 8.22 -5.04
CA TRP A 202 6.31 7.40 -6.20
C TRP A 202 7.34 6.31 -5.87
N ARG A 203 8.42 6.65 -5.18
CA ARG A 203 9.44 5.67 -4.75
C ARG A 203 8.88 4.54 -3.88
N LYS A 204 7.77 4.78 -3.18
CA LYS A 204 7.11 3.78 -2.33
C LYS A 204 6.03 3.00 -3.08
N GLU A 205 5.40 3.60 -4.09
CA GLU A 205 4.16 3.11 -4.69
C GLU A 205 4.27 2.64 -6.13
N TYR A 206 5.39 2.93 -6.85
CA TYR A 206 5.52 2.53 -8.26
C TYR A 206 5.36 1.02 -8.48
N GLU A 207 5.85 0.18 -7.55
CA GLU A 207 5.69 -1.28 -7.62
C GLU A 207 4.21 -1.69 -7.54
N SER A 208 3.44 -1.05 -6.66
CA SER A 208 2.00 -1.28 -6.52
C SER A 208 1.25 -0.76 -7.75
N CYS A 209 1.59 0.43 -8.22
CA CYS A 209 0.99 1.04 -9.39
C CYS A 209 1.19 0.17 -10.65
N CYS A 210 2.43 -0.21 -10.95
CA CYS A 210 2.74 -1.10 -12.07
C CYS A 210 2.12 -2.48 -11.87
N GLY A 211 2.03 -2.98 -10.63
CA GLY A 211 1.48 -4.29 -10.31
C GLY A 211 -0.01 -4.41 -10.65
N TRP A 212 -0.85 -3.46 -10.23
CA TRP A 212 -2.27 -3.54 -10.56
C TRP A 212 -2.56 -3.19 -12.03
N LEU A 213 -1.80 -2.28 -12.64
CA LEU A 213 -1.89 -2.03 -14.09
C LEU A 213 -1.58 -3.29 -14.90
N ALA A 214 -0.50 -4.01 -14.54
CA ALA A 214 -0.19 -5.30 -15.15
C ALA A 214 -1.31 -6.33 -14.90
N GLY A 215 -1.90 -6.32 -13.71
CA GLY A 215 -3.05 -7.16 -13.36
C GLY A 215 -4.25 -6.92 -14.29
N VAL A 216 -4.62 -5.64 -14.53
CA VAL A 216 -5.67 -5.26 -15.48
C VAL A 216 -5.36 -5.80 -16.87
N VAL A 217 -4.13 -5.57 -17.37
CA VAL A 217 -3.71 -6.03 -18.69
C VAL A 217 -3.81 -7.56 -18.83
N VAL A 218 -3.34 -8.28 -17.81
CA VAL A 218 -3.41 -9.75 -17.79
C VAL A 218 -4.86 -10.24 -17.80
N LEU A 219 -5.76 -9.60 -17.03
CA LEU A 219 -7.19 -9.93 -17.02
C LEU A 219 -7.83 -9.71 -18.38
N GLN A 220 -7.52 -8.58 -19.05
CA GLN A 220 -8.02 -8.26 -20.39
C GLN A 220 -7.54 -9.26 -21.45
N ILE A 221 -6.27 -9.67 -21.40
CA ILE A 221 -5.75 -10.72 -22.29
C ILE A 221 -6.43 -12.05 -22.00
N TYR A 222 -6.54 -12.42 -20.72
CA TYR A 222 -7.16 -13.69 -20.28
C TYR A 222 -8.60 -13.79 -20.77
N GLU A 223 -9.40 -12.77 -20.51
CA GLU A 223 -10.78 -12.68 -20.97
C GLU A 223 -10.90 -12.73 -22.50
N GLY A 224 -10.10 -11.93 -23.20
CA GLY A 224 -10.08 -11.90 -24.65
C GLY A 224 -9.77 -13.26 -25.27
N VAL A 225 -8.82 -14.01 -24.69
CA VAL A 225 -8.45 -15.36 -25.15
C VAL A 225 -9.56 -16.37 -24.86
N LEU A 226 -10.22 -16.30 -23.71
CA LEU A 226 -11.31 -17.23 -23.36
C LEU A 226 -12.57 -17.02 -24.20
N LEU A 227 -12.91 -15.75 -24.52
CA LEU A 227 -14.14 -15.42 -25.24
C LEU A 227 -14.00 -15.55 -26.76
N ARG A 228 -12.82 -15.24 -27.32
CA ARG A 228 -12.59 -15.16 -28.78
C ARG A 228 -11.65 -16.22 -29.33
N GLY A 229 -11.04 -17.03 -28.45
CA GLY A 229 -9.97 -17.96 -28.82
C GLY A 229 -8.64 -17.24 -29.11
N TRP A 230 -7.55 -18.01 -29.14
CA TRP A 230 -6.21 -17.46 -29.33
C TRP A 230 -6.01 -16.83 -30.70
N SER A 231 -6.39 -17.53 -31.75
CA SER A 231 -6.20 -17.11 -33.16
C SER A 231 -7.05 -15.88 -33.53
N GLY A 232 -8.30 -15.83 -33.08
CA GLY A 232 -9.22 -14.72 -33.38
C GLY A 232 -8.93 -13.44 -32.58
N ASN A 233 -8.14 -13.53 -31.53
CA ASN A 233 -7.90 -12.43 -30.60
C ASN A 233 -6.51 -11.79 -30.74
N TRP A 234 -5.69 -12.22 -31.71
CA TRP A 234 -4.30 -11.79 -31.80
C TRP A 234 -4.10 -10.26 -31.89
N PRO A 235 -4.82 -9.47 -32.70
CA PRO A 235 -4.65 -8.02 -32.75
C PRO A 235 -4.99 -7.32 -31.43
N TYR A 236 -5.98 -7.84 -30.70
CA TYR A 236 -6.37 -7.34 -29.40
C TYR A 236 -5.29 -7.68 -28.34
N THR A 237 -4.85 -8.93 -28.30
CA THR A 237 -3.79 -9.39 -27.41
C THR A 237 -2.49 -8.61 -27.65
N PHE A 238 -2.11 -8.37 -28.91
CA PHE A 238 -0.92 -7.62 -29.25
C PHE A 238 -0.93 -6.19 -28.70
N ARG A 239 -2.07 -5.49 -28.79
CA ARG A 239 -2.22 -4.15 -28.18
C ARG A 239 -1.97 -4.18 -26.67
N TRP A 240 -2.52 -5.16 -25.98
CA TRP A 240 -2.33 -5.29 -24.53
C TRP A 240 -0.90 -5.71 -24.16
N LEU A 241 -0.21 -6.48 -24.99
CA LEU A 241 1.20 -6.80 -24.79
C LEU A 241 2.10 -5.55 -24.93
N ILE A 242 1.76 -4.63 -25.82
CA ILE A 242 2.45 -3.33 -25.89
C ILE A 242 2.24 -2.55 -24.58
N VAL A 243 1.00 -2.47 -24.09
CA VAL A 243 0.71 -1.79 -22.81
C VAL A 243 1.48 -2.44 -21.66
N LEU A 244 1.51 -3.78 -21.59
CA LEU A 244 2.26 -4.53 -20.59
C LEU A 244 3.76 -4.23 -20.66
N SER A 245 4.31 -4.14 -21.86
CA SER A 245 5.71 -3.77 -22.08
C SER A 245 6.02 -2.35 -21.57
N LEU A 246 5.13 -1.39 -21.83
CA LEU A 246 5.26 -0.02 -21.34
C LEU A 246 5.21 0.04 -19.81
N VAL A 247 4.30 -0.72 -19.17
CA VAL A 247 4.24 -0.86 -17.72
C VAL A 247 5.54 -1.45 -17.18
N GLY A 248 6.09 -2.48 -17.84
CA GLY A 248 7.37 -3.10 -17.48
C GLY A 248 8.54 -2.13 -17.57
N VAL A 249 8.62 -1.35 -18.67
CA VAL A 249 9.64 -0.31 -18.83
C VAL A 249 9.52 0.76 -17.75
N THR A 250 8.31 1.22 -17.45
CA THR A 250 8.06 2.20 -16.38
C THR A 250 8.52 1.67 -15.02
N ALA A 251 8.22 0.42 -14.71
CA ALA A 251 8.66 -0.23 -13.48
C ALA A 251 10.19 -0.33 -13.41
N PHE A 252 10.83 -0.71 -14.51
CA PHE A 252 12.29 -0.83 -14.60
C PHE A 252 12.98 0.53 -14.42
N VAL A 253 12.56 1.56 -15.15
CA VAL A 253 13.08 2.92 -15.03
C VAL A 253 12.89 3.48 -13.62
N SER A 254 11.71 3.28 -13.03
CA SER A 254 11.42 3.70 -11.65
C SER A 254 12.34 2.98 -10.64
N ARG A 255 12.66 1.70 -10.88
CA ARG A 255 13.59 0.94 -10.06
C ARG A 255 15.02 1.48 -10.16
N LEU A 256 15.48 1.78 -11.36
CA LEU A 256 16.79 2.39 -11.58
C LEU A 256 16.90 3.76 -10.89
N TRP A 257 15.90 4.61 -11.08
CA TRP A 257 15.83 5.91 -10.41
C TRP A 257 15.85 5.80 -8.89
N LYS A 258 15.08 4.86 -8.31
CA LYS A 258 15.08 4.57 -6.88
C LYS A 258 16.46 4.10 -6.38
N SER A 259 17.18 3.32 -7.17
CA SER A 259 18.53 2.85 -6.86
C SER A 259 19.56 4.00 -6.91
N ALA A 260 19.53 4.81 -7.96
CA ALA A 260 20.44 5.94 -8.15
C ALA A 260 20.25 7.04 -7.08
N SER A 261 19.04 7.18 -6.55
CA SER A 261 18.71 8.20 -5.54
C SER A 261 19.01 7.75 -4.09
N ARG A 262 19.65 6.60 -3.86
CA ARG A 262 20.09 6.21 -2.52
C ARG A 262 21.36 6.98 -2.16
N PRO A 263 21.40 7.62 -0.97
CA PRO A 263 22.66 8.20 -0.50
C PRO A 263 23.71 7.10 -0.39
N PRO A 264 24.99 7.40 -0.69
CA PRO A 264 26.07 6.44 -0.50
C PRO A 264 26.09 5.95 0.96
N PRO A 265 26.48 4.69 1.21
CA PRO A 265 26.56 4.16 2.57
C PRO A 265 27.51 5.04 3.38
N SER A 266 27.07 5.43 4.57
CA SER A 266 27.89 6.25 5.47
C SER A 266 29.19 5.53 5.79
N VAL A 267 30.26 6.28 6.02
CA VAL A 267 31.59 5.72 6.37
C VAL A 267 31.49 4.80 7.60
N ALA A 268 30.52 5.05 8.50
CA ALA A 268 30.25 4.21 9.67
C ALA A 268 29.72 2.79 9.30
N ASP A 269 29.07 2.62 8.14
CA ASP A 269 28.61 1.30 7.67
C ASP A 269 29.74 0.48 7.00
N ARG A 270 30.86 1.12 6.66
CA ARG A 270 32.03 0.46 6.02
C ARG A 270 33.06 -0.02 7.04
N THR A 271 33.09 0.57 8.21
CA THR A 271 33.90 0.11 9.33
C THR A 271 33.02 -0.76 10.21
N GLY A 272 32.87 -2.03 9.80
CA GLY A 272 32.34 -3.07 10.66
C GLY A 272 33.21 -3.17 11.91
N SER A 273 32.89 -2.38 12.92
CA SER A 273 33.42 -2.59 14.27
C SER A 273 32.62 -3.70 14.93
N PRO A 274 33.31 -4.71 15.52
CA PRO A 274 32.74 -5.92 16.10
C PRO A 274 31.74 -5.67 17.22
#